data_050f9b33d05349b90661ee0d2f3ee714
#
_entry.id   050f9b33d05349b90661ee0d2f3ee714
#
_cell.length_a   1.000
_cell.length_b   1.000
_cell.length_c   1.000
_cell.angle_alpha   90.00
_cell.angle_beta   90.00
_cell.angle_gamma   90.00
#
_symmetry.space_group_name_H-M   'P 1'
#
loop_
_entity.id
_entity.type
_entity.pdbx_description
1 polymer ?
#
loop_
_entity_poly.entity_id
_entity_poly.type
_entity_poly.pdbx_seq_one_letter_code
_entity_poly.pdbx_strand_id
1 'polypeptide(L)'
;MKKKLLALLLGLTLCLSLAACGGSTDDTAADDTADTSGDDAAETVTLTVAASPTPHAVILEQCVPILAEQGIDLVINEYSDYVVPNTAVEDGDEDANYFQHIPYLEEFNETRGTHLVDVASVHIEPMGIYAGKTASLEELADGAVIAIPNDATNEGRALLLLEAQGLITLDDSSNLTATPNNIVDNPKNLEFQELEAATIPSVLADVDLAVINSNYALGAGLNPTTDALAIESSDSPYVNVLVVKEGNEDNEAVQALVEALHSDAIRDFITEEFDGAVVPAF
;
A
#
# COMPACT_ATOMS: atom_id res chain seq x y z
N MET A 1 -11.49 -37.14 -37.59
CA MET A 1 -12.07 -36.98 -38.96
C MET A 1 -12.24 -35.50 -39.27
N LYS A 2 -11.59 -35.08 -40.43
CA LYS A 2 -11.80 -33.87 -41.25
C LYS A 2 -11.53 -32.49 -40.56
N LYS A 3 -10.34 -31.83 -40.64
CA LYS A 3 -9.70 -31.10 -41.78
C LYS A 3 -10.66 -30.17 -42.55
N LYS A 4 -10.34 -28.84 -42.53
CA LYS A 4 -10.27 -27.85 -43.64
C LYS A 4 -9.88 -26.52 -42.99
N LEU A 5 -8.73 -26.03 -43.12
CA LEU A 5 -7.93 -25.24 -44.06
C LEU A 5 -8.78 -24.42 -45.07
N LEU A 6 -8.69 -23.09 -45.01
CA LEU A 6 -8.62 -22.26 -46.22
C LEU A 6 -7.88 -20.93 -45.93
N ALA A 7 -6.98 -20.67 -46.83
CA ALA A 7 -5.97 -19.62 -46.84
C ALA A 7 -6.37 -18.46 -47.81
N LEU A 8 -5.59 -17.36 -47.70
CA LEU A 8 -5.22 -16.34 -48.71
C LEU A 8 -6.30 -15.36 -49.20
N LEU A 9 -6.00 -14.07 -49.14
CA LEU A 9 -5.55 -13.29 -50.30
C LEU A 9 -5.06 -11.88 -49.93
N LEU A 10 -3.89 -11.63 -50.46
CA LEU A 10 -3.12 -10.39 -50.64
C LEU A 10 -3.91 -9.31 -51.38
N GLY A 11 -3.69 -8.05 -51.04
CA GLY A 11 -4.13 -6.88 -51.79
C GLY A 11 -3.22 -5.66 -51.56
N LEU A 12 -2.10 -5.67 -52.27
CA LEU A 12 -1.16 -4.54 -52.42
C LEU A 12 -1.72 -3.56 -53.45
N THR A 13 -1.92 -2.28 -53.13
CA THR A 13 -2.07 -1.24 -54.15
C THR A 13 -1.25 -0.02 -53.79
N LEU A 14 -0.18 0.09 -54.57
CA LEU A 14 0.75 1.19 -54.74
C LEU A 14 0.14 2.16 -55.78
N CYS A 15 -0.01 3.43 -55.48
CA CYS A 15 -0.19 4.48 -56.50
C CYS A 15 0.76 5.64 -56.23
N LEU A 16 1.85 5.64 -57.02
CA LEU A 16 2.64 6.82 -57.35
C LEU A 16 1.86 7.68 -58.37
N SER A 17 1.89 9.00 -58.20
CA SER A 17 1.78 9.94 -59.33
C SER A 17 2.67 11.13 -59.09
N LEU A 18 3.67 11.24 -59.95
CA LEU A 18 4.61 12.34 -60.16
C LEU A 18 4.03 13.40 -61.09
N ALA A 19 4.64 14.59 -61.00
CA ALA A 19 4.94 15.61 -61.99
C ALA A 19 3.86 16.69 -62.22
N ALA A 20 4.15 17.90 -62.52
CA ALA A 20 5.36 18.65 -62.81
C ALA A 20 5.04 20.17 -62.89
N CYS A 21 6.07 20.95 -62.60
CA CYS A 21 6.51 22.23 -63.20
C CYS A 21 5.54 23.28 -63.74
N GLY A 22 5.84 24.51 -63.30
CA GLY A 22 5.93 25.64 -64.22
C GLY A 22 5.49 26.99 -63.64
N GLY A 23 6.46 27.85 -63.30
CA GLY A 23 6.73 29.15 -63.88
C GLY A 23 6.13 30.43 -63.27
N SER A 24 7.07 31.20 -62.68
CA SER A 24 7.28 32.68 -62.82
C SER A 24 6.36 33.70 -62.12
N THR A 25 7.05 34.43 -61.19
CA THR A 25 7.05 35.88 -60.97
C THR A 25 5.77 36.64 -60.62
N ASP A 26 5.63 37.21 -59.46
CA ASP A 26 5.94 38.63 -59.18
C ASP A 26 5.67 38.99 -57.71
N ASP A 27 6.40 40.00 -57.26
CA ASP A 27 6.45 40.67 -55.97
C ASP A 27 5.09 41.04 -55.37
N THR A 28 4.93 40.83 -54.06
CA THR A 28 4.52 41.86 -53.11
C THR A 28 4.72 41.37 -51.67
N ALA A 29 5.44 42.14 -50.89
CA ALA A 29 5.63 41.99 -49.47
C ALA A 29 4.29 42.15 -48.73
N ALA A 30 3.92 41.13 -47.92
CA ALA A 30 3.01 41.28 -46.81
C ALA A 30 3.68 40.63 -45.56
N ASP A 31 3.94 41.53 -44.61
CA ASP A 31 4.36 41.26 -43.25
C ASP A 31 3.33 40.39 -42.56
N ASP A 32 3.62 39.09 -42.43
CA ASP A 32 2.77 38.17 -41.68
C ASP A 32 3.55 37.81 -40.40
N THR A 33 3.30 38.61 -39.37
CA THR A 33 3.68 38.29 -38.00
C THR A 33 2.91 37.05 -37.60
N ALA A 34 3.50 35.89 -37.82
CA ALA A 34 3.03 34.63 -37.19
C ALA A 34 3.20 34.78 -35.68
N ASP A 35 2.09 35.04 -35.03
CA ASP A 35 1.91 34.91 -33.60
C ASP A 35 2.05 33.39 -33.28
N THR A 36 3.28 32.99 -32.98
CA THR A 36 3.53 31.70 -32.32
C THR A 36 3.20 31.86 -30.84
N SER A 37 1.92 31.86 -30.53
CA SER A 37 1.49 31.48 -29.19
C SER A 37 1.87 30.00 -29.03
N GLY A 38 3.11 29.78 -28.54
CA GLY A 38 3.49 28.51 -27.95
C GLY A 38 2.62 28.31 -26.75
N ASP A 39 1.70 27.40 -26.88
CA ASP A 39 1.01 26.76 -25.75
C ASP A 39 2.11 25.91 -25.07
N ASP A 40 2.87 26.51 -24.15
CA ASP A 40 3.69 25.81 -23.19
C ASP A 40 2.73 25.10 -22.23
N ALA A 41 2.13 24.01 -22.68
CA ALA A 41 1.54 23.05 -21.77
C ALA A 41 2.67 22.60 -20.86
N ALA A 42 2.64 23.01 -19.59
CA ALA A 42 3.59 22.55 -18.60
C ALA A 42 3.64 21.01 -18.67
N GLU A 43 4.84 20.46 -18.84
CA GLU A 43 5.03 19.02 -18.94
C GLU A 43 4.57 18.38 -17.64
N THR A 44 3.52 17.55 -17.71
CA THR A 44 2.97 16.88 -16.52
C THR A 44 3.97 15.80 -16.09
N VAL A 45 4.38 15.83 -14.82
CA VAL A 45 5.24 14.81 -14.21
C VAL A 45 4.37 13.69 -13.68
N THR A 46 4.64 12.45 -14.06
CA THR A 46 3.97 11.27 -13.49
C THR A 46 4.71 10.80 -12.25
N LEU A 47 3.97 10.53 -11.17
CA LEU A 47 4.46 9.91 -9.95
C LEU A 47 3.67 8.61 -9.71
N THR A 48 4.35 7.47 -9.70
CA THR A 48 3.73 6.15 -9.47
C THR A 48 3.92 5.72 -8.03
N VAL A 49 2.84 5.28 -7.38
CA VAL A 49 2.87 4.84 -5.97
C VAL A 49 2.18 3.49 -5.80
N ALA A 50 2.94 2.50 -5.33
CA ALA A 50 2.41 1.21 -4.91
C ALA A 50 1.72 1.34 -3.54
N ALA A 51 0.47 0.92 -3.42
CA ALA A 51 -0.31 1.05 -2.19
C ALA A 51 -1.18 -0.18 -1.91
N SER A 52 -1.50 -0.44 -0.63
CA SER A 52 -2.59 -1.35 -0.30
C SER A 52 -3.94 -0.68 -0.63
N PRO A 53 -4.98 -1.44 -1.04
CA PRO A 53 -6.26 -0.85 -1.46
C PRO A 53 -6.90 0.06 -0.41
N THR A 54 -6.89 -0.35 0.86
CA THR A 54 -7.42 0.43 2.00
C THR A 54 -6.52 0.25 3.21
N PRO A 55 -6.27 1.29 4.02
CA PRO A 55 -6.68 2.69 3.84
C PRO A 55 -5.80 3.47 2.86
N HIS A 56 -4.65 2.95 2.45
CA HIS A 56 -3.56 3.65 1.79
C HIS A 56 -3.96 4.27 0.43
N ALA A 57 -4.49 3.47 -0.52
CA ALA A 57 -4.94 4.00 -1.81
C ALA A 57 -6.08 5.01 -1.64
N VAL A 58 -7.02 4.76 -0.71
CA VAL A 58 -8.14 5.67 -0.41
C VAL A 58 -7.63 7.04 0.08
N ILE A 59 -6.55 7.07 0.87
CA ILE A 59 -5.91 8.31 1.33
C ILE A 59 -5.19 8.99 0.17
N LEU A 60 -4.43 8.24 -0.65
CA LEU A 60 -3.73 8.78 -1.82
C LEU A 60 -4.69 9.38 -2.86
N GLU A 61 -5.88 8.81 -3.04
CA GLU A 61 -6.91 9.35 -3.93
C GLU A 61 -7.29 10.80 -3.57
N GLN A 62 -7.23 11.17 -2.30
CA GLN A 62 -7.47 12.54 -1.86
C GLN A 62 -6.31 13.48 -2.23
N CYS A 63 -5.11 12.96 -2.43
CA CYS A 63 -3.96 13.74 -2.87
C CYS A 63 -3.98 14.01 -4.38
N VAL A 64 -4.68 13.20 -5.19
CA VAL A 64 -4.72 13.35 -6.66
C VAL A 64 -5.09 14.77 -7.11
N PRO A 65 -6.20 15.40 -6.66
CA PRO A 65 -6.53 16.74 -7.07
C PRO A 65 -5.53 17.80 -6.58
N ILE A 66 -4.90 17.58 -5.42
CA ILE A 66 -3.90 18.50 -4.84
C ILE A 66 -2.63 18.51 -5.70
N LEU A 67 -2.18 17.34 -6.14
CA LEU A 67 -0.98 17.19 -6.97
C LEU A 67 -1.24 17.62 -8.43
N ALA A 68 -2.44 17.38 -8.95
CA ALA A 68 -2.82 17.82 -10.29
C ALA A 68 -2.75 19.36 -10.46
N GLU A 69 -3.06 20.13 -9.41
CA GLU A 69 -2.90 21.60 -9.40
C GLU A 69 -1.43 22.04 -9.53
N GLN A 70 -0.49 21.13 -9.19
CA GLN A 70 0.96 21.33 -9.28
C GLN A 70 1.56 20.72 -10.56
N GLY A 71 0.73 20.19 -11.48
CA GLY A 71 1.18 19.55 -12.71
C GLY A 71 1.75 18.13 -12.49
N ILE A 72 1.39 17.48 -11.38
CA ILE A 72 1.79 16.11 -11.06
C ILE A 72 0.61 15.18 -11.27
N ASP A 73 0.80 14.14 -12.09
CA ASP A 73 -0.15 13.04 -12.31
C ASP A 73 0.18 11.89 -11.36
N LEU A 74 -0.56 11.77 -10.27
CA LEU A 74 -0.41 10.70 -9.29
C LEU A 74 -1.11 9.44 -9.79
N VAL A 75 -0.33 8.41 -10.10
CA VAL A 75 -0.80 7.08 -10.48
C VAL A 75 -0.68 6.14 -9.28
N ILE A 76 -1.81 5.62 -8.82
CA ILE A 76 -1.89 4.72 -7.67
C ILE A 76 -2.05 3.30 -8.19
N ASN A 77 -1.06 2.44 -7.89
CA ASN A 77 -1.08 1.03 -8.24
C ASN A 77 -1.35 0.19 -6.99
N GLU A 78 -2.47 -0.55 -7.00
CA GLU A 78 -2.88 -1.33 -5.84
C GLU A 78 -2.23 -2.72 -5.82
N TYR A 79 -1.72 -3.09 -4.64
CA TYR A 79 -1.11 -4.38 -4.36
C TYR A 79 -1.75 -5.02 -3.13
N SER A 80 -2.01 -6.33 -3.19
CA SER A 80 -2.71 -7.06 -2.13
C SER A 80 -1.78 -7.82 -1.17
N ASP A 81 -0.46 -7.75 -1.37
CA ASP A 81 0.57 -8.36 -0.51
C ASP A 81 1.57 -7.32 -0.02
N TYR A 82 2.45 -7.72 0.92
CA TYR A 82 3.43 -6.81 1.52
C TYR A 82 4.85 -6.92 0.92
N VAL A 83 5.08 -7.81 -0.07
CA VAL A 83 6.41 -8.03 -0.65
C VAL A 83 6.60 -7.25 -1.93
N VAL A 84 5.63 -7.33 -2.85
CA VAL A 84 5.74 -6.74 -4.18
C VAL A 84 5.91 -5.21 -4.14
N PRO A 85 5.21 -4.43 -3.30
CA PRO A 85 5.39 -2.97 -3.28
C PRO A 85 6.83 -2.54 -2.99
N ASN A 86 7.53 -3.23 -2.07
CA ASN A 86 8.93 -2.92 -1.77
C ASN A 86 9.87 -3.32 -2.92
N THR A 87 9.65 -4.49 -3.52
CA THR A 87 10.48 -4.91 -4.66
C THR A 87 10.27 -4.02 -5.88
N ALA A 88 9.05 -3.56 -6.14
CA ALA A 88 8.75 -2.65 -7.24
C ALA A 88 9.48 -1.29 -7.11
N VAL A 89 9.55 -0.74 -5.89
CA VAL A 89 10.30 0.50 -5.64
C VAL A 89 11.81 0.25 -5.71
N GLU A 90 12.32 -0.86 -5.15
CA GLU A 90 13.75 -1.20 -5.24
C GLU A 90 14.20 -1.40 -6.68
N ASP A 91 13.38 -2.04 -7.52
CA ASP A 91 13.67 -2.30 -8.93
C ASP A 91 13.43 -1.06 -9.83
N GLY A 92 12.74 -0.02 -9.33
CA GLY A 92 12.43 1.21 -10.05
C GLY A 92 11.21 1.09 -10.98
N ASP A 93 10.34 0.11 -10.75
CA ASP A 93 9.05 -0.07 -11.42
C ASP A 93 7.99 0.88 -10.86
N GLU A 94 8.14 1.28 -9.59
CA GLU A 94 7.36 2.30 -8.90
C GLU A 94 8.28 3.35 -8.29
N ASP A 95 7.83 4.61 -8.23
CA ASP A 95 8.61 5.71 -7.65
C ASP A 95 8.60 5.69 -6.12
N ALA A 96 7.47 5.27 -5.53
CA ALA A 96 7.28 5.19 -4.09
C ALA A 96 6.33 4.05 -3.72
N ASN A 97 6.28 3.71 -2.43
CA ASN A 97 5.19 2.90 -1.88
C ASN A 97 4.62 3.50 -0.58
N TYR A 98 3.37 3.16 -0.32
CA TYR A 98 2.66 3.53 0.88
C TYR A 98 1.74 2.37 1.28
N PHE A 99 2.22 1.51 2.20
CA PHE A 99 1.50 0.30 2.64
C PHE A 99 2.03 -0.28 3.95
N GLN A 100 3.21 0.15 4.43
CA GLN A 100 3.99 -0.51 5.47
C GLN A 100 4.32 0.42 6.63
N HIS A 101 4.60 -0.19 7.78
CA HIS A 101 5.10 0.50 8.96
C HIS A 101 6.62 0.40 9.09
N ILE A 102 7.23 1.29 9.88
CA ILE A 102 8.68 1.40 10.05
C ILE A 102 9.35 0.07 10.40
N PRO A 103 8.93 -0.72 11.41
CA PRO A 103 9.59 -1.97 11.73
C PRO A 103 9.60 -3.00 10.58
N TYR A 104 8.55 -3.02 9.73
CA TYR A 104 8.51 -3.87 8.55
C TYR A 104 9.51 -3.43 7.49
N LEU A 105 9.62 -2.13 7.23
CA LEU A 105 10.60 -1.56 6.30
C LEU A 105 12.03 -1.91 6.71
N GLU A 106 12.36 -1.72 8.00
CA GLU A 106 13.70 -2.00 8.53
C GLU A 106 14.06 -3.49 8.39
N GLU A 107 13.14 -4.38 8.77
CA GLU A 107 13.32 -5.83 8.65
C GLU A 107 13.44 -6.28 7.19
N PHE A 108 12.61 -5.71 6.29
CA PHE A 108 12.65 -6.01 4.86
C PHE A 108 14.01 -5.61 4.25
N ASN A 109 14.52 -4.42 4.58
CA ASN A 109 15.83 -3.97 4.13
C ASN A 109 16.96 -4.89 4.64
N GLU A 110 16.92 -5.26 5.94
CA GLU A 110 17.94 -6.13 6.55
C GLU A 110 17.96 -7.52 5.90
N THR A 111 16.79 -8.12 5.72
CA THR A 111 16.68 -9.52 5.27
C THR A 111 16.81 -9.68 3.78
N ARG A 112 16.41 -8.68 3.01
CA ARG A 112 16.40 -8.72 1.54
C ARG A 112 17.53 -7.93 0.89
N GLY A 113 18.23 -7.10 1.66
CA GLY A 113 19.32 -6.27 1.16
C GLY A 113 18.85 -5.16 0.25
N THR A 114 17.64 -4.63 0.48
CA THR A 114 17.07 -3.49 -0.22
C THR A 114 17.53 -2.17 0.40
N HIS A 115 17.35 -1.06 -0.34
CA HIS A 115 17.82 0.27 0.03
C HIS A 115 16.65 1.25 0.01
N LEU A 116 15.63 0.92 0.78
CA LEU A 116 14.39 1.70 0.87
C LEU A 116 14.45 2.61 2.10
N VAL A 117 13.95 3.84 1.95
CA VAL A 117 13.94 4.85 3.02
C VAL A 117 12.57 5.47 3.16
N ASP A 118 12.14 5.71 4.39
CA ASP A 118 10.93 6.45 4.68
C ASP A 118 11.14 7.96 4.50
N VAL A 119 10.16 8.62 3.91
CA VAL A 119 10.18 10.08 3.68
C VAL A 119 9.07 10.82 4.40
N ALA A 120 8.04 10.12 4.85
CA ALA A 120 6.95 10.71 5.65
C ALA A 120 6.27 9.67 6.52
N SER A 121 6.07 10.01 7.80
CA SER A 121 5.14 9.31 8.70
C SER A 121 3.72 9.80 8.43
N VAL A 122 2.75 8.90 8.23
CA VAL A 122 1.40 9.31 7.83
C VAL A 122 0.33 8.90 8.84
N HIS A 123 0.26 7.62 9.24
CA HIS A 123 -0.79 7.16 10.14
C HIS A 123 -0.38 5.89 10.90
N ILE A 124 -1.19 5.55 11.90
CA ILE A 124 -1.13 4.28 12.63
C ILE A 124 -2.42 3.52 12.36
N GLU A 125 -2.29 2.21 12.18
CA GLU A 125 -3.39 1.25 12.07
C GLU A 125 -3.34 0.28 13.25
N PRO A 126 -4.12 0.50 14.32
CA PRO A 126 -4.12 -0.41 15.46
C PRO A 126 -4.55 -1.82 15.06
N MET A 127 -3.70 -2.82 15.29
CA MET A 127 -3.99 -4.23 15.01
C MET A 127 -5.09 -4.76 15.94
N GLY A 128 -5.97 -5.63 15.46
CA GLY A 128 -7.09 -6.16 16.22
C GLY A 128 -7.11 -7.69 16.36
N ILE A 129 -7.72 -8.16 17.47
CA ILE A 129 -8.10 -9.57 17.69
C ILE A 129 -9.57 -9.72 17.35
N TYR A 130 -9.90 -10.64 16.47
CA TYR A 130 -11.26 -10.85 15.97
C TYR A 130 -11.82 -12.21 16.35
N ALA A 131 -13.13 -12.23 16.62
CA ALA A 131 -13.88 -13.44 16.91
C ALA A 131 -13.99 -14.32 15.65
N GLY A 132 -13.58 -15.58 15.81
CA GLY A 132 -13.85 -16.65 14.85
C GLY A 132 -14.96 -17.56 15.36
N LYS A 133 -14.62 -18.80 15.77
CA LYS A 133 -15.56 -19.73 16.42
C LYS A 133 -15.89 -19.34 17.86
N THR A 134 -14.98 -18.64 18.53
CA THR A 134 -15.12 -18.17 19.91
C THR A 134 -15.53 -16.72 19.94
N ALA A 135 -16.59 -16.39 20.67
CA ALA A 135 -17.22 -15.07 20.64
C ALA A 135 -16.54 -14.01 21.53
N SER A 136 -15.72 -14.43 22.52
CA SER A 136 -15.03 -13.51 23.42
C SER A 136 -13.71 -14.12 23.92
N LEU A 137 -12.80 -13.27 24.45
CA LEU A 137 -11.52 -13.73 24.99
C LEU A 137 -11.71 -14.60 26.25
N GLU A 138 -12.76 -14.34 27.04
CA GLU A 138 -13.10 -15.09 28.26
C GLU A 138 -13.56 -16.50 27.96
N GLU A 139 -14.27 -16.71 26.84
CA GLU A 139 -14.79 -17.99 26.41
C GLU A 139 -13.76 -18.89 25.71
N LEU A 140 -12.54 -18.39 25.51
CA LEU A 140 -11.48 -19.10 24.80
C LEU A 140 -11.13 -20.40 25.52
N ALA A 141 -11.31 -21.52 24.82
CA ALA A 141 -11.09 -22.86 25.36
C ALA A 141 -9.60 -23.19 25.48
N ASP A 142 -9.29 -24.20 26.28
CA ASP A 142 -7.96 -24.81 26.30
C ASP A 142 -7.68 -25.50 24.97
N GLY A 143 -6.51 -25.25 24.38
CA GLY A 143 -6.13 -25.75 23.06
C GLY A 143 -6.79 -25.00 21.87
N ALA A 144 -7.36 -23.80 22.12
CA ALA A 144 -7.93 -22.98 21.04
C ALA A 144 -6.88 -22.56 20.02
N VAL A 145 -7.30 -22.47 18.74
CA VAL A 145 -6.43 -22.12 17.61
C VAL A 145 -6.58 -20.63 17.29
N ILE A 146 -5.45 -19.92 17.25
CA ILE A 146 -5.37 -18.49 16.90
C ILE A 146 -4.57 -18.34 15.60
N ALA A 147 -5.19 -17.76 14.57
CA ALA A 147 -4.48 -17.37 13.36
C ALA A 147 -3.72 -16.05 13.59
N ILE A 148 -2.45 -16.02 13.19
CA ILE A 148 -1.56 -14.84 13.30
C ILE A 148 -0.79 -14.64 11.98
N PRO A 149 -0.32 -13.42 11.66
CA PRO A 149 0.60 -13.18 10.53
C PRO A 149 1.89 -14.00 10.68
N ASN A 150 2.52 -14.35 9.56
CA ASN A 150 3.77 -15.13 9.52
C ASN A 150 5.00 -14.33 9.08
N ASP A 151 4.86 -13.02 8.83
CA ASP A 151 6.01 -12.15 8.66
C ASP A 151 6.55 -11.70 10.01
N ALA A 152 7.87 -11.59 10.14
CA ALA A 152 8.56 -11.47 11.42
C ALA A 152 7.98 -10.35 12.32
N THR A 153 7.71 -9.17 11.76
CA THR A 153 7.29 -8.02 12.55
C THR A 153 5.80 -8.03 12.89
N ASN A 154 4.92 -8.50 11.98
CA ASN A 154 3.49 -8.63 12.29
C ASN A 154 3.20 -9.85 13.15
N GLU A 155 3.97 -10.95 13.05
CA GLU A 155 3.92 -12.07 13.97
C GLU A 155 4.25 -11.63 15.40
N GLY A 156 5.39 -10.96 15.57
CA GLY A 156 5.81 -10.42 16.87
C GLY A 156 4.77 -9.46 17.45
N ARG A 157 4.25 -8.56 16.63
CA ARG A 157 3.18 -7.61 16.99
C ARG A 157 1.90 -8.32 17.44
N ALA A 158 1.49 -9.38 16.74
CA ALA A 158 0.32 -10.18 17.12
C ALA A 158 0.53 -10.86 18.47
N LEU A 159 1.71 -11.42 18.72
CA LEU A 159 2.04 -12.05 20.01
C LEU A 159 2.08 -11.03 21.15
N LEU A 160 2.64 -9.83 20.91
CA LEU A 160 2.64 -8.72 21.89
C LEU A 160 1.20 -8.27 22.22
N LEU A 161 0.30 -8.23 21.24
CA LEU A 161 -1.10 -7.90 21.47
C LEU A 161 -1.79 -8.99 22.31
N LEU A 162 -1.52 -10.28 22.05
CA LEU A 162 -2.06 -11.40 22.84
C LEU A 162 -1.49 -11.39 24.27
N GLU A 163 -0.22 -11.03 24.47
CA GLU A 163 0.39 -10.84 25.77
C GLU A 163 -0.28 -9.69 26.54
N ALA A 164 -0.54 -8.56 25.87
CA ALA A 164 -1.24 -7.42 26.46
C ALA A 164 -2.66 -7.78 26.96
N GLN A 165 -3.29 -8.79 26.35
CA GLN A 165 -4.58 -9.34 26.81
C GLN A 165 -4.41 -10.41 27.90
N GLY A 166 -3.19 -10.74 28.31
CA GLY A 166 -2.91 -11.75 29.34
C GLY A 166 -3.17 -13.18 28.89
N LEU A 167 -3.20 -13.45 27.59
CA LEU A 167 -3.43 -14.77 27.02
C LEU A 167 -2.16 -15.63 27.00
N ILE A 168 -0.99 -14.97 26.83
CA ILE A 168 0.35 -15.58 26.86
C ILE A 168 1.31 -14.66 27.59
N THR A 169 2.54 -15.15 27.86
CA THR A 169 3.67 -14.32 28.31
C THR A 169 4.87 -14.62 27.44
N LEU A 170 5.52 -13.57 26.92
CA LEU A 170 6.76 -13.67 26.15
C LEU A 170 7.99 -13.60 27.07
N ASP A 171 9.13 -14.10 26.61
CA ASP A 171 10.41 -13.98 27.31
C ASP A 171 10.97 -12.55 27.29
N ASP A 172 10.59 -11.75 26.28
CA ASP A 172 10.91 -10.34 26.13
C ASP A 172 9.76 -9.59 25.44
N SER A 173 9.00 -8.80 26.21
CA SER A 173 7.89 -7.96 25.71
C SER A 173 8.33 -6.75 24.87
N SER A 174 9.64 -6.56 24.66
CA SER A 174 10.19 -5.54 23.75
C SER A 174 10.64 -6.12 22.40
N ASN A 175 10.57 -7.44 22.22
CA ASN A 175 10.96 -8.11 21.00
C ASN A 175 9.89 -7.96 19.91
N LEU A 176 10.13 -7.05 18.95
CA LEU A 176 9.19 -6.79 17.84
C LEU A 176 9.17 -7.92 16.78
N THR A 177 10.06 -8.90 16.88
CA THR A 177 10.14 -10.07 15.99
C THR A 177 9.97 -11.39 16.78
N ALA A 178 9.22 -11.34 17.89
CA ALA A 178 8.92 -12.53 18.67
C ALA A 178 8.14 -13.57 17.84
N THR A 179 8.44 -14.82 18.08
CA THR A 179 7.77 -15.98 17.48
C THR A 179 7.10 -16.83 18.58
N PRO A 180 6.25 -17.80 18.27
CA PRO A 180 5.68 -18.70 19.28
C PRO A 180 6.75 -19.42 20.15
N ASN A 181 7.99 -19.53 19.68
CA ASN A 181 9.10 -20.08 20.48
C ASN A 181 9.54 -19.17 21.64
N ASN A 182 9.17 -17.89 21.61
CA ASN A 182 9.44 -16.93 22.67
C ASN A 182 8.38 -16.93 23.78
N ILE A 183 7.33 -17.74 23.66
CA ILE A 183 6.29 -17.87 24.67
C ILE A 183 6.81 -18.69 25.85
N VAL A 184 6.86 -18.08 27.03
CA VAL A 184 7.32 -18.72 28.28
C VAL A 184 6.15 -19.18 29.16
N ASP A 185 4.96 -18.60 28.99
CA ASP A 185 3.74 -19.05 29.65
C ASP A 185 2.55 -19.02 28.68
N ASN A 186 1.82 -20.12 28.61
CA ASN A 186 0.64 -20.33 27.74
C ASN A 186 -0.39 -21.15 28.53
N PRO A 187 -1.10 -20.51 29.46
CA PRO A 187 -1.93 -21.21 30.44
C PRO A 187 -3.13 -21.93 29.83
N LYS A 188 -3.53 -21.56 28.62
CA LYS A 188 -4.65 -22.19 27.87
C LYS A 188 -4.15 -23.14 26.78
N ASN A 189 -2.85 -23.43 26.70
CA ASN A 189 -2.27 -24.26 25.65
C ASN A 189 -2.70 -23.85 24.24
N LEU A 190 -2.76 -22.52 23.96
CA LEU A 190 -3.19 -21.98 22.69
C LEU A 190 -2.28 -22.49 21.55
N GLU A 191 -2.88 -22.84 20.44
CA GLU A 191 -2.19 -23.25 19.22
C GLU A 191 -2.18 -22.09 18.23
N PHE A 192 -1.01 -21.82 17.60
CA PHE A 192 -0.85 -20.72 16.66
C PHE A 192 -0.81 -21.25 15.24
N GLN A 193 -1.64 -20.67 14.37
CA GLN A 193 -1.62 -20.90 12.94
C GLN A 193 -1.01 -19.67 12.26
N GLU A 194 0.26 -19.78 11.91
CA GLU A 194 1.05 -18.73 11.22
C GLU A 194 0.68 -18.72 9.74
N LEU A 195 0.12 -17.61 9.25
CA LEU A 195 -0.39 -17.46 7.89
C LEU A 195 0.06 -16.15 7.26
N GLU A 196 0.11 -16.11 5.93
CA GLU A 196 0.23 -14.86 5.21
C GLU A 196 -0.90 -13.91 5.62
N ALA A 197 -0.55 -12.67 6.04
CA ALA A 197 -1.49 -11.71 6.63
C ALA A 197 -2.73 -11.48 5.75
N ALA A 198 -2.55 -11.39 4.43
CA ALA A 198 -3.64 -11.22 3.46
C ALA A 198 -4.68 -12.36 3.48
N THR A 199 -4.32 -13.55 3.95
CA THR A 199 -5.20 -14.73 3.94
C THR A 199 -6.00 -14.89 5.23
N ILE A 200 -5.58 -14.26 6.32
CA ILE A 200 -6.16 -14.45 7.66
C ILE A 200 -7.67 -14.13 7.71
N PRO A 201 -8.17 -13.03 7.12
CA PRO A 201 -9.61 -12.75 7.15
C PRO A 201 -10.46 -13.88 6.54
N SER A 202 -9.95 -14.57 5.53
CA SER A 202 -10.67 -15.64 4.83
C SER A 202 -10.81 -16.92 5.66
N VAL A 203 -9.94 -17.13 6.64
CA VAL A 203 -9.96 -18.31 7.54
C VAL A 203 -10.58 -18.03 8.91
N LEU A 204 -11.08 -16.82 9.15
CA LEU A 204 -11.61 -16.39 10.46
C LEU A 204 -12.68 -17.35 11.00
N ALA A 205 -13.56 -17.87 10.14
CA ALA A 205 -14.58 -18.83 10.53
C ALA A 205 -14.04 -20.26 10.86
N ASP A 206 -12.78 -20.54 10.52
CA ASP A 206 -12.15 -21.85 10.68
C ASP A 206 -11.24 -21.95 11.92
N VAL A 207 -10.96 -20.81 12.59
CA VAL A 207 -10.15 -20.71 13.81
C VAL A 207 -10.98 -20.18 14.97
N ASP A 208 -10.46 -20.26 16.19
CA ASP A 208 -11.15 -19.72 17.36
C ASP A 208 -11.08 -18.20 17.42
N LEU A 209 -9.89 -17.65 17.19
CA LEU A 209 -9.63 -16.22 17.06
C LEU A 209 -8.66 -15.98 15.92
N ALA A 210 -8.60 -14.74 15.42
CA ALA A 210 -7.55 -14.31 14.53
C ALA A 210 -7.03 -12.91 14.92
N VAL A 211 -5.73 -12.70 14.79
CA VAL A 211 -5.10 -11.38 14.87
C VAL A 211 -4.89 -10.88 13.46
N ILE A 212 -5.53 -9.74 13.13
CA ILE A 212 -5.61 -9.26 11.75
C ILE A 212 -5.10 -7.81 11.67
N ASN A 213 -4.22 -7.54 10.71
CA ASN A 213 -3.80 -6.18 10.36
C ASN A 213 -5.01 -5.36 9.88
N SER A 214 -5.10 -4.10 10.27
CA SER A 214 -6.30 -3.28 10.04
C SER A 214 -6.62 -3.05 8.57
N ASN A 215 -5.63 -2.91 7.69
CA ASN A 215 -5.88 -2.81 6.25
C ASN A 215 -6.60 -4.05 5.69
N TYR A 216 -6.22 -5.25 6.12
CA TYR A 216 -6.89 -6.50 5.71
C TYR A 216 -8.24 -6.68 6.40
N ALA A 217 -8.38 -6.24 7.64
CA ALA A 217 -9.67 -6.24 8.34
C ALA A 217 -10.67 -5.31 7.63
N LEU A 218 -10.28 -4.07 7.35
CA LEU A 218 -11.10 -3.10 6.60
C LEU A 218 -11.47 -3.62 5.22
N GLY A 219 -10.50 -4.20 4.49
CA GLY A 219 -10.74 -4.83 3.18
C GLY A 219 -11.72 -6.00 3.23
N ALA A 220 -11.83 -6.69 4.36
CA ALA A 220 -12.80 -7.76 4.61
C ALA A 220 -14.13 -7.25 5.18
N GLY A 221 -14.30 -5.94 5.36
CA GLY A 221 -15.50 -5.32 5.93
C GLY A 221 -15.60 -5.43 7.45
N LEU A 222 -14.47 -5.64 8.13
CA LEU A 222 -14.35 -5.63 9.59
C LEU A 222 -13.77 -4.29 10.03
N ASN A 223 -14.45 -3.61 10.95
CA ASN A 223 -13.95 -2.37 11.53
C ASN A 223 -13.21 -2.69 12.85
N PRO A 224 -11.90 -2.36 12.97
CA PRO A 224 -11.13 -2.68 14.17
C PRO A 224 -11.67 -2.01 15.44
N THR A 225 -12.34 -0.86 15.36
CA THR A 225 -12.89 -0.16 16.54
C THR A 225 -14.20 -0.75 17.05
N THR A 226 -14.98 -1.44 16.21
CA THR A 226 -16.31 -1.97 16.56
C THR A 226 -16.41 -3.47 16.54
N ASP A 227 -15.62 -4.17 15.72
CA ASP A 227 -15.73 -5.61 15.48
C ASP A 227 -14.61 -6.42 16.16
N ALA A 228 -13.50 -5.77 16.56
CA ALA A 228 -12.44 -6.45 17.27
C ALA A 228 -12.82 -6.69 18.75
N LEU A 229 -12.42 -7.85 19.28
CA LEU A 229 -12.52 -8.18 20.71
C LEU A 229 -11.52 -7.41 21.55
N ALA A 230 -10.37 -7.10 20.98
CA ALA A 230 -9.34 -6.25 21.54
C ALA A 230 -8.57 -5.57 20.40
N ILE A 231 -8.07 -4.38 20.65
CA ILE A 231 -7.33 -3.57 19.69
C ILE A 231 -6.04 -3.06 20.34
N GLU A 232 -5.00 -2.94 19.55
CA GLU A 232 -3.72 -2.35 19.95
C GLU A 232 -3.88 -0.87 20.32
N SER A 233 -3.00 -0.37 21.20
CA SER A 233 -2.91 1.06 21.49
C SER A 233 -2.42 1.84 20.27
N SER A 234 -2.96 3.04 20.05
CA SER A 234 -2.43 3.97 19.04
C SER A 234 -1.07 4.59 19.43
N ASP A 235 -0.63 4.43 20.69
CA ASP A 235 0.75 4.74 21.11
C ASP A 235 1.65 3.54 20.76
N SER A 236 2.07 3.45 19.50
CA SER A 236 2.64 2.26 18.88
C SER A 236 3.79 2.64 17.95
N PRO A 237 4.86 1.82 17.86
CA PRO A 237 5.97 2.07 16.94
C PRO A 237 5.61 1.78 15.46
N TYR A 238 4.43 1.22 15.21
CA TYR A 238 4.02 0.74 13.88
C TYR A 238 3.38 1.86 13.05
N VAL A 239 4.10 2.99 12.90
CA VAL A 239 3.69 4.11 12.06
C VAL A 239 3.84 3.74 10.59
N ASN A 240 2.78 3.89 9.80
CA ASN A 240 2.79 3.71 8.36
C ASN A 240 3.43 4.91 7.66
N VAL A 241 4.28 4.62 6.69
CA VAL A 241 5.19 5.57 6.06
C VAL A 241 5.09 5.56 4.53
N LEU A 242 5.32 6.72 3.92
CA LEU A 242 5.65 6.83 2.51
C LEU A 242 7.13 6.49 2.34
N VAL A 243 7.45 5.61 1.40
CA VAL A 243 8.79 5.04 1.21
C VAL A 243 9.22 5.21 -0.24
N VAL A 244 10.49 5.53 -0.42
CA VAL A 244 11.17 5.62 -1.72
C VAL A 244 12.46 4.81 -1.71
N LYS A 245 13.07 4.61 -2.87
CA LYS A 245 14.44 4.10 -2.94
C LYS A 245 15.44 5.16 -2.50
N GLU A 246 16.48 4.78 -1.77
CA GLU A 246 17.58 5.67 -1.33
C GLU A 246 18.13 6.48 -2.51
N GLY A 247 18.23 7.80 -2.34
CA GLY A 247 18.64 8.77 -3.35
C GLY A 247 17.48 9.45 -4.08
N ASN A 248 16.22 9.03 -3.85
CA ASN A 248 15.01 9.65 -4.42
C ASN A 248 14.26 10.55 -3.41
N GLU A 249 14.80 10.75 -2.21
CA GLU A 249 14.15 11.48 -1.12
C GLU A 249 13.85 12.93 -1.50
N ASP A 250 14.74 13.56 -2.28
CA ASP A 250 14.63 14.95 -2.72
C ASP A 250 13.89 15.12 -4.07
N ASN A 251 13.24 14.06 -4.60
CA ASN A 251 12.43 14.16 -5.81
C ASN A 251 11.27 15.14 -5.60
N GLU A 252 11.12 16.14 -6.46
CA GLU A 252 10.15 17.23 -6.32
C GLU A 252 8.69 16.71 -6.26
N ALA A 253 8.35 15.68 -7.04
CA ALA A 253 7.01 15.10 -7.03
C ALA A 253 6.75 14.28 -5.75
N VAL A 254 7.77 13.60 -5.23
CA VAL A 254 7.69 12.90 -3.93
C VAL A 254 7.49 13.90 -2.80
N GLN A 255 8.25 15.00 -2.79
CA GLN A 255 8.12 16.04 -1.76
C GLN A 255 6.75 16.74 -1.82
N ALA A 256 6.19 16.96 -3.01
CA ALA A 256 4.84 17.47 -3.17
C ALA A 256 3.78 16.50 -2.60
N LEU A 257 3.98 15.17 -2.77
CA LEU A 257 3.12 14.17 -2.16
C LEU A 257 3.25 14.16 -0.63
N VAL A 258 4.46 14.31 -0.08
CA VAL A 258 4.68 14.45 1.37
C VAL A 258 3.91 15.64 1.92
N GLU A 259 4.00 16.81 1.26
CA GLU A 259 3.26 18.02 1.67
C GLU A 259 1.75 17.80 1.59
N ALA A 260 1.26 17.14 0.54
CA ALA A 260 -0.16 16.80 0.41
C ALA A 260 -0.64 15.87 1.53
N LEU A 261 0.09 14.77 1.80
CA LEU A 261 -0.22 13.80 2.86
C LEU A 261 -0.24 14.45 4.26
N HIS A 262 0.62 15.44 4.52
CA HIS A 262 0.69 16.16 5.80
C HIS A 262 -0.26 17.36 5.89
N SER A 263 -1.13 17.55 4.92
CA SER A 263 -2.11 18.66 4.96
C SER A 263 -3.22 18.43 6.00
N ASP A 264 -3.79 19.53 6.51
CA ASP A 264 -4.95 19.46 7.38
C ASP A 264 -6.15 18.75 6.71
N ALA A 265 -6.30 18.91 5.38
CA ALA A 265 -7.35 18.25 4.62
C ALA A 265 -7.26 16.73 4.68
N ILE A 266 -6.05 16.17 4.57
CA ILE A 266 -5.82 14.72 4.69
C ILE A 266 -5.97 14.25 6.13
N ARG A 267 -5.51 15.04 7.13
CA ARG A 267 -5.75 14.72 8.53
C ARG A 267 -7.23 14.62 8.86
N ASP A 268 -8.01 15.61 8.42
CA ASP A 268 -9.46 15.66 8.66
C ASP A 268 -10.14 14.48 7.93
N PHE A 269 -9.76 14.21 6.66
CA PHE A 269 -10.26 13.07 5.90
C PHE A 269 -10.02 11.73 6.62
N ILE A 270 -8.77 11.46 7.06
CA ILE A 270 -8.44 10.22 7.78
C ILE A 270 -9.31 10.08 9.04
N THR A 271 -9.48 11.17 9.78
CA THR A 271 -10.25 11.18 11.03
C THR A 271 -11.73 10.91 10.78
N GLU A 272 -12.31 11.51 9.73
CA GLU A 272 -13.73 11.41 9.42
C GLU A 272 -14.09 10.08 8.76
N GLU A 273 -13.23 9.60 7.82
CA GLU A 273 -13.51 8.39 7.03
C GLU A 273 -13.34 7.11 7.84
N PHE A 274 -12.29 7.04 8.67
CA PHE A 274 -11.92 5.78 9.33
C PHE A 274 -12.34 5.69 10.80
N ASP A 275 -12.90 6.73 11.42
CA ASP A 275 -13.48 6.75 12.77
C ASP A 275 -12.62 6.02 13.82
N GLY A 276 -11.32 6.32 13.84
CA GLY A 276 -10.34 5.74 14.78
C GLY A 276 -9.74 4.39 14.37
N ALA A 277 -10.22 3.75 13.29
CA ALA A 277 -9.57 2.57 12.71
C ALA A 277 -8.21 2.90 12.09
N VAL A 278 -8.04 4.14 11.66
CA VAL A 278 -6.80 4.75 11.17
C VAL A 278 -6.60 6.08 11.89
N VAL A 279 -5.41 6.31 12.44
CA VAL A 279 -5.10 7.47 13.27
C VAL A 279 -3.97 8.27 12.64
N PRO A 280 -4.17 9.58 12.32
CA PRO A 280 -3.09 10.42 11.80
C PRO A 280 -1.88 10.44 12.74
N ALA A 281 -0.66 10.42 12.20
CA ALA A 281 0.61 10.38 12.95
C ALA A 281 1.58 11.51 12.55
N PHE A 282 1.06 12.67 12.09
CA PHE A 282 1.83 13.84 11.65
C PHE A 282 1.25 15.14 12.19
#